data_5303c18204dafbe73eb9bacec08dde2e
#
_entry.id   5303c18204dafbe73eb9bacec08dde2e
#
_cell.length_a   1.000
_cell.length_b   1.000
_cell.length_c   1.000
_cell.angle_alpha   90.00
_cell.angle_beta   90.00
_cell.angle_gamma   90.00
#
_symmetry.space_group_name_H-M   'P 1'
#
loop_
_entity.id
_entity.type
_entity.pdbx_description
1 polymer ?
#
loop_
_entity_poly.entity_id
_entity_poly.type
_entity_poly.pdbx_seq_one_letter_code
_entity_poly.pdbx_strand_id
1 'polypeptide(L)'
;MRSSGAGRSSGPSLGGRAGSPAFAQGYHPNMGTRARTAKELEVEDEAWNRFHAVMYRITPDIAEVPGYFAEGWTAKDAVAHIGTWMAQGAQMLRRIAAGTYQDGEIDVDAENARFLAAMRDVPLDTVHLQAASARAELRRAWAELPKVTPAAEYWLRKAGPEHLAEHLPRLEAWVDELRGIPLAT
;
A
#
# COMPACT_ATOMS: atom_id res chain seq x y z
N MET A 1 -53.26 54.58 23.28
CA MET A 1 -52.62 55.00 24.54
C MET A 1 -51.12 54.77 24.37
N ARG A 2 -50.41 55.82 24.19
CA ARG A 2 -49.23 56.29 24.97
C ARG A 2 -48.12 55.22 25.09
N SER A 3 -46.89 55.46 24.88
CA SER A 3 -46.01 56.62 24.57
C SER A 3 -44.57 56.11 24.62
N SER A 4 -43.78 56.60 23.67
CA SER A 4 -42.49 57.28 23.86
C SER A 4 -41.43 56.60 24.72
N GLY A 5 -40.24 56.55 24.13
CA GLY A 5 -38.99 56.42 24.83
C GLY A 5 -37.80 56.32 23.88
N ALA A 6 -37.32 57.47 23.41
CA ALA A 6 -36.08 57.66 22.68
C ALA A 6 -34.90 57.51 23.62
N GLY A 7 -33.82 56.98 23.15
CA GLY A 7 -32.52 56.97 23.80
C GLY A 7 -31.41 56.83 22.79
N ARG A 8 -30.91 57.99 22.38
CA ARG A 8 -29.64 58.13 21.62
C ARG A 8 -28.47 58.04 22.62
N SER A 9 -27.40 57.40 22.21
CA SER A 9 -26.06 57.96 22.38
C SER A 9 -25.02 57.07 21.72
N SER A 10 -24.41 57.58 20.74
CA SER A 10 -22.98 57.91 20.60
C SER A 10 -22.05 56.68 20.51
N GLY A 11 -21.49 56.53 19.31
CA GLY A 11 -20.23 55.80 19.15
C GLY A 11 -19.07 56.55 19.80
N PRO A 12 -17.88 56.01 19.80
CA PRO A 12 -17.00 56.20 18.67
C PRO A 12 -15.98 55.03 18.40
N SER A 13 -15.37 55.16 17.24
CA SER A 13 -13.97 55.04 16.92
C SER A 13 -13.36 53.71 16.67
N LEU A 14 -13.17 53.42 15.38
CA LEU A 14 -11.86 53.19 14.72
C LEU A 14 -10.76 52.63 15.60
N GLY A 15 -10.38 51.40 15.33
CA GLY A 15 -9.17 50.75 15.75
C GLY A 15 -8.85 49.61 14.84
N GLY A 16 -8.44 49.90 13.62
CA GLY A 16 -7.90 48.88 12.70
C GLY A 16 -6.65 48.26 13.27
N ARG A 17 -6.60 46.94 13.29
CA ARG A 17 -5.37 46.21 13.14
C ARG A 17 -5.64 45.10 12.13
N ALA A 18 -5.12 45.33 10.94
CA ALA A 18 -4.87 44.30 9.96
C ALA A 18 -3.97 43.25 10.63
N GLY A 19 -4.56 42.12 11.02
CA GLY A 19 -3.82 40.94 11.37
C GLY A 19 -3.18 40.44 10.10
N SER A 20 -1.87 40.52 10.02
CA SER A 20 -1.05 39.87 8.98
C SER A 20 -1.47 38.42 8.85
N PRO A 21 -1.56 37.86 7.63
CA PRO A 21 -1.79 36.44 7.46
C PRO A 21 -0.63 35.72 8.13
N ALA A 22 -0.96 34.85 9.08
CA ALA A 22 0.00 33.94 9.66
C ALA A 22 0.63 33.17 8.48
N PHE A 23 1.92 33.40 8.26
CA PHE A 23 2.73 32.62 7.37
C PHE A 23 2.48 31.13 7.69
N ALA A 24 1.97 30.40 6.71
CA ALA A 24 1.95 28.96 6.73
C ALA A 24 3.39 28.53 6.99
N GLN A 25 3.70 28.12 8.22
CA GLN A 25 4.96 27.51 8.56
C GLN A 25 5.05 26.26 7.69
N GLY A 26 5.95 26.32 6.70
CA GLY A 26 6.20 25.22 5.80
C GLY A 26 6.49 23.96 6.62
N TYR A 27 5.69 22.94 6.39
CA TYR A 27 5.93 21.60 6.91
C TYR A 27 7.27 21.12 6.34
N HIS A 28 8.32 21.19 7.15
CA HIS A 28 9.58 20.52 6.85
C HIS A 28 9.50 19.11 7.45
N PRO A 29 9.37 18.07 6.63
CA PRO A 29 9.42 16.71 7.14
C PRO A 29 10.73 16.53 7.89
N ASN A 30 10.66 16.07 9.14
CA ASN A 30 11.80 15.82 9.98
C ASN A 30 12.78 14.89 9.22
N MET A 31 14.06 15.23 9.19
CA MET A 31 15.12 14.46 8.51
C MET A 31 15.10 12.97 8.92
N GLY A 32 14.77 12.68 10.18
CA GLY A 32 14.62 11.31 10.68
C GLY A 32 13.49 10.53 10.00
N THR A 33 12.38 11.18 9.68
CA THR A 33 11.26 10.54 8.95
C THR A 33 11.64 10.25 7.50
N ARG A 34 12.34 11.18 6.83
CA ARG A 34 12.83 10.96 5.45
C ARG A 34 13.84 9.83 5.35
N ALA A 35 14.78 9.75 6.30
CA ALA A 35 15.77 8.68 6.33
C ALA A 35 15.12 7.30 6.57
N ARG A 36 14.14 7.22 7.48
CA ARG A 36 13.38 5.99 7.71
C ARG A 36 12.61 5.57 6.47
N THR A 37 11.91 6.50 5.83
CA THR A 37 11.15 6.26 4.60
C THR A 37 12.04 5.73 3.47
N ALA A 38 13.23 6.32 3.29
CA ALA A 38 14.19 5.86 2.29
C ALA A 38 14.63 4.41 2.56
N LYS A 39 14.97 4.09 3.81
CA LYS A 39 15.38 2.73 4.20
C LYS A 39 14.27 1.68 3.98
N GLU A 40 13.03 2.02 4.27
CA GLU A 40 11.89 1.12 4.03
C GLU A 40 11.69 0.85 2.53
N LEU A 41 11.87 1.86 1.70
CA LEU A 41 11.81 1.71 0.24
C LEU A 41 13.00 0.91 -0.33
N GLU A 42 14.19 1.02 0.28
CA GLU A 42 15.36 0.18 -0.08
C GLU A 42 15.08 -1.30 0.22
N VAL A 43 14.56 -1.61 1.41
CA VAL A 43 14.17 -2.98 1.79
C VAL A 43 13.10 -3.53 0.86
N GLU A 44 12.13 -2.69 0.48
CA GLU A 44 11.08 -3.07 -0.48
C GLU A 44 11.67 -3.32 -1.88
N ASP A 45 12.62 -2.49 -2.33
CA ASP A 45 13.29 -2.67 -3.62
C ASP A 45 14.07 -3.99 -3.67
N GLU A 46 14.80 -4.33 -2.63
CA GLU A 46 15.55 -5.60 -2.55
C GLU A 46 14.60 -6.81 -2.59
N ALA A 47 13.54 -6.79 -1.79
CA ALA A 47 12.55 -7.87 -1.76
C ALA A 47 11.84 -8.01 -3.11
N TRP A 48 11.46 -6.89 -3.73
CA TRP A 48 10.85 -6.90 -5.05
C TRP A 48 11.78 -7.44 -6.14
N ASN A 49 13.05 -7.06 -6.16
CA ASN A 49 13.99 -7.52 -7.17
C ASN A 49 14.14 -9.05 -7.13
N ARG A 50 14.18 -9.64 -5.94
CA ARG A 50 14.17 -11.10 -5.78
C ARG A 50 12.87 -11.71 -6.29
N PHE A 51 11.72 -11.18 -5.88
CA PHE A 51 10.41 -11.64 -6.32
C PHE A 51 10.25 -11.55 -7.83
N HIS A 52 10.65 -10.45 -8.42
CA HIS A 52 10.61 -10.22 -9.86
C HIS A 52 11.48 -11.23 -10.64
N ALA A 53 12.66 -11.56 -10.11
CA ALA A 53 13.50 -12.61 -10.68
C ALA A 53 12.81 -13.98 -10.64
N VAL A 54 12.06 -14.30 -9.59
CA VAL A 54 11.28 -15.54 -9.51
C VAL A 54 10.11 -15.52 -10.49
N MET A 55 9.38 -14.41 -10.58
CA MET A 55 8.26 -14.25 -11.52
C MET A 55 8.66 -14.59 -12.96
N TYR A 56 9.82 -14.13 -13.44
CA TYR A 56 10.30 -14.44 -14.80
C TYR A 56 10.68 -15.90 -15.01
N ARG A 57 10.81 -16.67 -13.95
CA ARG A 57 11.06 -18.11 -14.01
C ARG A 57 9.78 -18.92 -14.08
N ILE A 58 8.61 -18.30 -13.80
CA ILE A 58 7.30 -18.93 -13.94
C ILE A 58 6.89 -18.86 -15.41
N THR A 59 7.06 -19.97 -16.10
CA THR A 59 6.66 -20.12 -17.51
C THR A 59 5.23 -20.69 -17.60
N PRO A 60 4.53 -20.54 -18.75
CA PRO A 60 3.15 -20.99 -18.88
C PRO A 60 2.93 -22.47 -18.55
N ASP A 61 3.91 -23.33 -18.79
CA ASP A 61 3.84 -24.77 -18.51
C ASP A 61 3.87 -25.12 -17.02
N ILE A 62 4.43 -24.26 -16.18
CA ILE A 62 4.48 -24.46 -14.72
C ILE A 62 3.53 -23.56 -13.93
N ALA A 63 3.01 -22.52 -14.57
CA ALA A 63 2.22 -21.46 -13.90
C ALA A 63 0.97 -21.99 -13.21
N GLU A 64 0.32 -22.98 -13.82
CA GLU A 64 -0.96 -23.54 -13.38
C GLU A 64 -0.81 -24.89 -12.64
N VAL A 65 0.42 -25.32 -12.32
CA VAL A 65 0.64 -26.54 -11.54
C VAL A 65 0.25 -26.29 -10.08
N PRO A 66 -0.76 -27.04 -9.55
CA PRO A 66 -1.18 -26.84 -8.17
C PRO A 66 -0.18 -27.47 -7.18
N GLY A 67 -0.14 -26.94 -5.96
CA GLY A 67 0.69 -27.50 -4.88
C GLY A 67 1.61 -26.48 -4.21
N TYR A 68 1.49 -25.20 -4.56
CA TYR A 68 2.22 -24.14 -3.86
C TYR A 68 1.87 -24.12 -2.36
N PHE A 69 0.56 -24.22 -2.04
CA PHE A 69 0.02 -24.47 -0.71
C PHE A 69 -0.88 -25.71 -0.71
N ALA A 70 -1.22 -26.20 0.49
CA ALA A 70 -2.11 -27.33 0.69
C ALA A 70 -3.50 -27.17 0.04
N GLU A 71 -3.96 -25.93 -0.11
CA GLU A 71 -5.23 -25.56 -0.75
C GLU A 71 -5.18 -25.66 -2.30
N GLY A 72 -4.07 -26.11 -2.85
CA GLY A 72 -3.93 -26.31 -4.29
C GLY A 72 -3.65 -25.03 -5.08
N TRP A 73 -3.08 -24.02 -4.45
CA TRP A 73 -2.61 -22.81 -5.14
C TRP A 73 -1.51 -23.14 -6.13
N THR A 74 -1.43 -22.33 -7.17
CA THR A 74 -0.39 -22.39 -8.21
C THR A 74 0.66 -21.28 -7.99
N ALA A 75 1.76 -21.33 -8.72
CA ALA A 75 2.73 -20.24 -8.73
C ALA A 75 2.12 -18.91 -9.25
N LYS A 76 1.23 -18.99 -10.24
CA LYS A 76 0.46 -17.84 -10.73
C LYS A 76 -0.42 -17.25 -9.64
N ASP A 77 -1.12 -18.08 -8.86
CA ASP A 77 -1.98 -17.62 -7.77
C ASP A 77 -1.18 -16.89 -6.70
N ALA A 78 0.03 -17.36 -6.37
CA ALA A 78 0.91 -16.68 -5.42
C ALA A 78 1.32 -15.29 -5.92
N VAL A 79 1.67 -15.14 -7.20
CA VAL A 79 1.99 -13.84 -7.80
C VAL A 79 0.77 -12.91 -7.79
N ALA A 80 -0.41 -13.43 -8.16
CA ALA A 80 -1.65 -12.68 -8.16
C ALA A 80 -2.02 -12.20 -6.75
N HIS A 81 -1.89 -13.07 -5.75
CA HIS A 81 -2.13 -12.75 -4.34
C HIS A 81 -1.25 -11.60 -3.85
N ILE A 82 0.06 -11.70 -4.07
CA ILE A 82 1.01 -10.65 -3.67
C ILE A 82 0.67 -9.32 -4.35
N GLY A 83 0.41 -9.34 -5.67
CA GLY A 83 0.02 -8.14 -6.41
C GLY A 83 -1.28 -7.52 -5.89
N THR A 84 -2.27 -8.34 -5.56
CA THR A 84 -3.56 -7.84 -5.05
C THR A 84 -3.43 -7.21 -3.67
N TRP A 85 -2.63 -7.78 -2.77
CA TRP A 85 -2.35 -7.15 -1.47
C TRP A 85 -1.57 -5.84 -1.61
N MET A 86 -0.65 -5.73 -2.58
CA MET A 86 0.02 -4.45 -2.89
C MET A 86 -0.99 -3.39 -3.36
N ALA A 87 -1.95 -3.76 -4.22
CA ALA A 87 -3.01 -2.87 -4.66
C ALA A 87 -3.92 -2.44 -3.49
N GLN A 88 -4.25 -3.37 -2.59
CA GLN A 88 -5.00 -3.08 -1.35
C GLN A 88 -4.23 -2.11 -0.47
N GLY A 89 -2.93 -2.33 -0.25
CA GLY A 89 -2.05 -1.42 0.48
C GLY A 89 -2.05 -0.02 -0.11
N ALA A 90 -1.92 0.11 -1.43
CA ALA A 90 -2.01 1.40 -2.12
C ALA A 90 -3.35 2.11 -1.87
N GLN A 91 -4.46 1.36 -1.88
CA GLN A 91 -5.77 1.92 -1.58
C GLN A 91 -5.85 2.42 -0.13
N MET A 92 -5.31 1.67 0.83
CA MET A 92 -5.30 2.09 2.24
C MET A 92 -4.45 3.34 2.45
N LEU A 93 -3.28 3.43 1.81
CA LEU A 93 -2.46 4.64 1.84
C LEU A 93 -3.20 5.86 1.28
N ARG A 94 -3.94 5.70 0.18
CA ARG A 94 -4.78 6.79 -0.37
C ARG A 94 -5.90 7.20 0.58
N ARG A 95 -6.54 6.25 1.28
CA ARG A 95 -7.53 6.55 2.32
C ARG A 95 -6.93 7.31 3.50
N ILE A 96 -5.71 6.93 3.92
CA ILE A 96 -4.96 7.65 4.96
C ILE A 96 -4.64 9.07 4.51
N ALA A 97 -4.17 9.25 3.29
CA ALA A 97 -3.89 10.56 2.71
C ALA A 97 -5.14 11.46 2.65
N ALA A 98 -6.30 10.89 2.33
CA ALA A 98 -7.58 11.57 2.25
C ALA A 98 -8.25 11.77 3.63
N GLY A 99 -7.71 11.22 4.72
CA GLY A 99 -8.34 11.28 6.06
C GLY A 99 -9.61 10.44 6.19
N THR A 100 -9.83 9.48 5.29
CA THR A 100 -11.01 8.59 5.27
C THR A 100 -10.69 7.15 5.70
N TYR A 101 -9.45 6.89 6.10
CA TYR A 101 -9.05 5.60 6.63
C TYR A 101 -9.72 5.35 7.98
N GLN A 102 -10.30 4.18 8.14
CA GLN A 102 -10.83 3.68 9.40
C GLN A 102 -10.07 2.41 9.73
N ASP A 103 -9.58 2.35 10.96
CA ASP A 103 -8.95 1.15 11.49
C ASP A 103 -10.04 0.09 11.77
N GLY A 104 -9.72 -1.16 11.43
CA GLY A 104 -10.67 -2.27 11.57
C GLY A 104 -10.00 -3.61 11.35
N GLU A 105 -10.61 -4.66 11.85
CA GLU A 105 -10.19 -6.03 11.57
C GLU A 105 -10.47 -6.37 10.10
N ILE A 106 -9.51 -7.05 9.48
CA ILE A 106 -9.62 -7.61 8.14
C ILE A 106 -9.69 -9.11 8.30
N ASP A 107 -10.74 -9.71 7.78
CA ASP A 107 -10.80 -11.15 7.60
C ASP A 107 -9.90 -11.53 6.42
N VAL A 108 -8.64 -11.83 6.75
CA VAL A 108 -7.59 -12.13 5.76
C VAL A 108 -7.95 -13.34 4.93
N ASP A 109 -8.55 -14.36 5.53
CA ASP A 109 -8.91 -15.59 4.82
C ASP A 109 -10.04 -15.35 3.81
N ALA A 110 -11.06 -14.58 4.20
CA ALA A 110 -12.13 -14.18 3.28
C ALA A 110 -11.61 -13.30 2.13
N GLU A 111 -10.70 -12.35 2.42
CA GLU A 111 -10.08 -11.53 1.37
C GLU A 111 -9.20 -12.37 0.44
N ASN A 112 -8.40 -13.30 0.96
CA ASN A 112 -7.59 -14.21 0.16
C ASN A 112 -8.44 -15.08 -0.76
N ALA A 113 -9.54 -15.64 -0.25
CA ALA A 113 -10.47 -16.42 -1.05
C ALA A 113 -11.12 -15.58 -2.17
N ARG A 114 -11.48 -14.34 -1.88
CA ARG A 114 -12.04 -13.39 -2.85
C ARG A 114 -11.02 -13.04 -3.94
N PHE A 115 -9.77 -12.76 -3.56
CA PHE A 115 -8.70 -12.44 -4.50
C PHE A 115 -8.39 -13.63 -5.40
N LEU A 116 -8.26 -14.82 -4.84
CA LEU A 116 -8.02 -16.05 -5.60
C LEU A 116 -9.13 -16.28 -6.63
N ALA A 117 -10.39 -16.18 -6.22
CA ALA A 117 -11.53 -16.36 -7.13
C ALA A 117 -11.52 -15.32 -8.26
N ALA A 118 -11.20 -14.05 -7.99
CA ALA A 118 -11.16 -12.98 -8.98
C ALA A 118 -9.99 -13.11 -9.97
N MET A 119 -8.88 -13.73 -9.57
CA MET A 119 -7.66 -13.82 -10.36
C MET A 119 -7.45 -15.17 -11.05
N ARG A 120 -8.27 -16.18 -10.74
CA ARG A 120 -8.09 -17.55 -11.22
C ARG A 120 -7.97 -17.65 -12.74
N ASP A 121 -8.84 -16.98 -13.48
CA ASP A 121 -8.91 -17.06 -14.94
C ASP A 121 -8.10 -15.95 -15.64
N VAL A 122 -7.34 -15.15 -14.88
CA VAL A 122 -6.50 -14.09 -15.45
C VAL A 122 -5.25 -14.72 -16.06
N PRO A 123 -4.89 -14.37 -17.32
CA PRO A 123 -3.68 -14.89 -17.96
C PRO A 123 -2.41 -14.52 -17.20
N LEU A 124 -1.40 -15.39 -17.23
CA LEU A 124 -0.11 -15.20 -16.52
C LEU A 124 0.54 -13.85 -16.82
N ASP A 125 0.63 -13.46 -18.09
CA ASP A 125 1.23 -12.18 -18.50
C ASP A 125 0.49 -10.99 -17.88
N THR A 126 -0.83 -11.08 -17.80
CA THR A 126 -1.66 -10.06 -17.15
C THR A 126 -1.41 -10.03 -15.66
N VAL A 127 -1.29 -11.18 -14.99
CA VAL A 127 -0.96 -11.28 -13.57
C VAL A 127 0.39 -10.62 -13.28
N HIS A 128 1.41 -10.87 -14.09
CA HIS A 128 2.73 -10.24 -13.97
C HIS A 128 2.64 -8.70 -14.11
N LEU A 129 1.94 -8.22 -15.12
CA LEU A 129 1.74 -6.78 -15.34
C LEU A 129 0.96 -6.13 -14.19
N GLN A 130 -0.06 -6.81 -13.67
CA GLN A 130 -0.86 -6.32 -12.54
C GLN A 130 -0.02 -6.24 -11.26
N ALA A 131 0.82 -7.23 -10.96
CA ALA A 131 1.71 -7.20 -9.81
C ALA A 131 2.72 -6.04 -9.89
N ALA A 132 3.32 -5.83 -11.06
CA ALA A 132 4.24 -4.71 -11.29
C ALA A 132 3.54 -3.34 -11.16
N SER A 133 2.32 -3.23 -11.72
CA SER A 133 1.50 -2.03 -11.61
C SER A 133 1.08 -1.76 -10.17
N ALA A 134 0.65 -2.78 -9.43
CA ALA A 134 0.24 -2.67 -8.03
C ALA A 134 1.39 -2.19 -7.14
N ARG A 135 2.62 -2.69 -7.37
CA ARG A 135 3.81 -2.18 -6.70
C ARG A 135 4.05 -0.70 -6.99
N ALA A 136 3.98 -0.30 -8.27
CA ALA A 136 4.16 1.10 -8.65
C ALA A 136 3.13 2.01 -7.97
N GLU A 137 1.87 1.55 -7.89
CA GLU A 137 0.80 2.27 -7.19
C GLU A 137 1.03 2.35 -5.68
N LEU A 138 1.51 1.29 -5.04
CA LEU A 138 1.85 1.28 -3.61
C LEU A 138 2.93 2.32 -3.31
N ARG A 139 4.00 2.33 -4.10
CA ARG A 139 5.11 3.28 -3.95
C ARG A 139 4.68 4.72 -4.22
N ARG A 140 3.83 4.94 -5.24
CA ARG A 140 3.27 6.26 -5.55
C ARG A 140 2.39 6.76 -4.40
N ALA A 141 1.45 5.94 -3.92
CA ALA A 141 0.59 6.29 -2.81
C ALA A 141 1.38 6.62 -1.53
N TRP A 142 2.49 5.92 -1.30
CA TRP A 142 3.42 6.23 -0.21
C TRP A 142 4.12 7.59 -0.40
N ALA A 143 4.63 7.87 -1.61
CA ALA A 143 5.32 9.11 -1.92
C ALA A 143 4.40 10.35 -1.84
N GLU A 144 3.12 10.17 -2.12
CA GLU A 144 2.09 11.22 -2.10
C GLU A 144 1.49 11.47 -0.70
N LEU A 145 1.90 10.70 0.32
CA LEU A 145 1.39 10.92 1.69
C LEU A 145 1.77 12.33 2.20
N PRO A 146 0.82 13.13 2.65
CA PRO A 146 1.10 14.41 3.26
C PRO A 146 1.85 14.26 4.58
N LYS A 147 1.67 13.13 5.27
CA LYS A 147 2.32 12.77 6.52
C LYS A 147 2.40 11.26 6.66
N VAL A 148 3.57 10.77 7.06
CA VAL A 148 3.73 9.35 7.44
C VAL A 148 3.15 9.13 8.84
N THR A 149 2.23 8.17 8.93
CA THR A 149 1.56 7.76 10.18
C THR A 149 1.89 6.30 10.49
N PRO A 150 1.71 5.81 11.73
CA PRO A 150 1.88 4.39 12.05
C PRO A 150 1.04 3.46 11.18
N ALA A 151 -0.20 3.86 10.84
CA ALA A 151 -1.06 3.10 9.94
C ALA A 151 -0.48 3.06 8.51
N ALA A 152 0.09 4.15 8.01
CA ALA A 152 0.75 4.17 6.71
C ALA A 152 1.99 3.27 6.67
N GLU A 153 2.84 3.35 7.72
CA GLU A 153 4.00 2.46 7.86
C GLU A 153 3.58 0.98 7.90
N TYR A 154 2.53 0.66 8.65
CA TYR A 154 1.97 -0.69 8.71
C TYR A 154 1.57 -1.19 7.32
N TRP A 155 0.79 -0.41 6.56
CA TRP A 155 0.31 -0.83 5.25
C TRP A 155 1.42 -0.96 4.21
N LEU A 156 2.43 -0.06 4.22
CA LEU A 156 3.57 -0.20 3.33
C LEU A 156 4.32 -1.51 3.59
N ARG A 157 4.62 -1.80 4.86
CA ARG A 157 5.39 -3.00 5.22
C ARG A 157 4.60 -4.28 4.97
N LYS A 158 3.35 -4.33 5.43
CA LYS A 158 2.50 -5.53 5.32
C LYS A 158 2.11 -5.87 3.90
N ALA A 159 1.85 -4.88 3.06
CA ALA A 159 1.54 -5.12 1.65
C ALA A 159 2.77 -5.27 0.75
N GLY A 160 3.93 -4.82 1.20
CA GLY A 160 5.18 -4.82 0.46
C GLY A 160 6.23 -5.79 1.04
N PRO A 161 7.30 -5.27 1.69
CA PRO A 161 8.48 -6.07 2.01
C PRO A 161 8.22 -7.24 2.96
N GLU A 162 7.36 -7.09 3.97
CA GLU A 162 7.05 -8.19 4.89
C GLU A 162 6.28 -9.30 4.17
N HIS A 163 5.31 -8.96 3.33
CA HIS A 163 4.55 -9.93 2.55
C HIS A 163 5.43 -10.69 1.54
N LEU A 164 6.30 -9.96 0.85
CA LEU A 164 7.29 -10.57 -0.03
C LEU A 164 8.22 -11.53 0.72
N ALA A 165 8.73 -11.11 1.89
CA ALA A 165 9.61 -11.94 2.70
C ALA A 165 8.92 -13.22 3.22
N GLU A 166 7.61 -13.17 3.45
CA GLU A 166 6.81 -14.32 3.87
C GLU A 166 6.64 -15.36 2.76
N HIS A 167 6.34 -14.91 1.53
CA HIS A 167 6.05 -15.80 0.41
C HIS A 167 7.26 -16.24 -0.39
N LEU A 168 8.29 -15.40 -0.48
CA LEU A 168 9.39 -15.58 -1.41
C LEU A 168 10.15 -16.89 -1.24
N PRO A 169 10.52 -17.35 -0.01
CA PRO A 169 11.26 -18.60 0.15
C PRO A 169 10.49 -19.82 -0.39
N ARG A 170 9.18 -19.87 -0.14
CA ARG A 170 8.34 -20.97 -0.63
C ARG A 170 8.13 -20.89 -2.14
N LEU A 171 7.96 -19.68 -2.68
CA LEU A 171 7.78 -19.49 -4.11
C LEU A 171 9.05 -19.85 -4.90
N GLU A 172 10.22 -19.45 -4.41
CA GLU A 172 11.53 -19.87 -4.97
C GLU A 172 11.65 -21.39 -5.00
N ALA A 173 11.43 -22.04 -3.86
CA ALA A 173 11.52 -23.49 -3.75
C ALA A 173 10.52 -24.20 -4.68
N TRP A 174 9.28 -23.73 -4.75
CA TRP A 174 8.26 -24.32 -5.60
C TRP A 174 8.59 -24.20 -7.10
N VAL A 175 9.07 -23.04 -7.52
CA VAL A 175 9.51 -22.83 -8.91
C VAL A 175 10.73 -23.71 -9.23
N ASP A 176 11.66 -23.91 -8.29
CA ASP A 176 12.81 -24.80 -8.47
C ASP A 176 12.36 -26.27 -8.58
N GLU A 177 11.45 -26.73 -7.71
CA GLU A 177 10.84 -28.05 -7.79
C GLU A 177 10.21 -28.30 -9.18
N LEU A 178 9.38 -27.37 -9.64
CA LEU A 178 8.67 -27.47 -10.92
C LEU A 178 9.62 -27.48 -12.14
N ARG A 179 10.75 -26.83 -12.01
CA ARG A 179 11.78 -26.78 -13.07
C ARG A 179 12.76 -27.94 -13.00
N GLY A 180 12.61 -28.85 -12.03
CA GLY A 180 13.51 -29.96 -11.79
C GLY A 180 14.93 -29.51 -11.35
N ILE A 181 15.04 -28.35 -10.71
CA ILE A 181 16.29 -27.84 -10.15
C ILE A 181 16.46 -28.42 -8.76
N PRO A 182 17.55 -29.16 -8.45
CA PRO A 182 17.77 -29.67 -7.10
C PRO A 182 17.79 -28.53 -6.09
N LEU A 183 17.05 -28.69 -4.98
CA LEU A 183 17.11 -27.75 -3.87
C LEU A 183 18.53 -27.78 -3.28
N ALA A 184 19.11 -26.62 -3.03
CA ALA A 184 20.38 -26.54 -2.32
C ALA A 184 20.18 -27.08 -0.88
N THR A 185 20.85 -28.16 -0.53
CA THR A 185 20.86 -28.80 0.80
C THR A 185 21.77 -28.06 1.77
#